data_6424d5b09eb7f8df8f2b0100fd24978b
#
_entry.id   6424d5b09eb7f8df8f2b0100fd24978b
#
_cell.length_a   1.000
_cell.length_b   1.000
_cell.length_c   1.000
_cell.angle_alpha   90.00
_cell.angle_beta   90.00
_cell.angle_gamma   90.00
#
_symmetry.space_group_name_H-M   'P 1'
#
loop_
_entity.id
_entity.type
_entity.pdbx_description
1 polymer ?
#
loop_
_entity_poly.entity_id
_entity_poly.type
_entity_poly.pdbx_seq_one_letter_code
_entity_poly.pdbx_strand_id
1 'polypeptide(L)'
;MIATSSRQEAAVAVRAYVLIQTESGEAASATGAVRDLRYPGLRVLSVDATIGPYDVIALLETDDLDRLGEAIVDALQTLAGIRHAVTCLAVHLA
;
A
#
# COMPACT_ATOMS: atom_id res chain seq x y z
N MET A 1 23.26 -11.57 -22.68
CA MET A 1 23.03 -11.19 -22.25
C MET A 1 22.70 -11.10 -21.33
N ILE A 2 22.69 -11.19 -21.35
CA ILE A 2 22.33 -11.12 -20.50
C ILE A 2 21.82 -10.20 -19.81
N ALA A 3 22.27 -9.59 -19.59
CA ALA A 3 21.62 -8.34 -19.39
C ALA A 3 20.14 -8.44 -19.16
N THR A 4 19.61 -9.39 -19.73
CA THR A 4 18.21 -9.66 -19.62
C THR A 4 17.76 -9.86 -18.19
N SER A 5 18.50 -10.61 -17.45
CA SER A 5 18.09 -10.90 -16.09
C SER A 5 18.11 -9.64 -15.25
N SER A 6 19.07 -8.77 -15.44
CA SER A 6 19.08 -7.56 -14.63
C SER A 6 17.90 -6.66 -14.97
N ARG A 7 17.47 -6.63 -16.21
CA ARG A 7 16.27 -5.88 -16.54
C ARG A 7 15.04 -6.45 -15.87
N GLN A 8 14.97 -7.75 -15.84
CA GLN A 8 13.84 -8.38 -15.18
C GLN A 8 13.84 -8.07 -13.70
N GLU A 9 14.98 -8.08 -13.10
CA GLU A 9 15.09 -7.73 -11.71
C GLU A 9 14.66 -6.31 -11.47
N ALA A 10 15.06 -5.42 -12.34
CA ALA A 10 14.67 -4.03 -12.21
C ALA A 10 13.17 -3.84 -12.38
N ALA A 11 12.53 -4.74 -13.10
CA ALA A 11 11.10 -4.65 -13.32
C ALA A 11 10.29 -5.25 -12.18
N VAL A 12 10.93 -5.95 -11.26
CA VAL A 12 10.21 -6.56 -10.14
C VAL A 12 9.77 -5.45 -9.19
N ALA A 13 8.48 -5.35 -9.02
CA ALA A 13 7.91 -4.36 -8.14
C ALA A 13 7.62 -4.98 -6.78
N VAL A 14 7.65 -4.14 -5.77
CA VAL A 14 7.30 -4.53 -4.41
C VAL A 14 5.82 -4.25 -4.21
N ARG A 15 5.08 -5.25 -3.80
CA ARG A 15 3.66 -5.11 -3.48
C ARG A 15 3.43 -5.37 -2.01
N ALA A 16 2.48 -4.65 -1.47
CA ALA A 16 2.13 -4.78 -0.07
C ALA A 16 0.64 -4.61 0.12
N TYR A 17 0.08 -5.42 0.98
CA TYR A 17 -1.27 -5.20 1.48
C TYR A 17 -1.16 -4.36 2.75
N VAL A 18 -1.94 -3.30 2.81
CA VAL A 18 -2.00 -2.46 4.00
C VAL A 18 -3.38 -2.65 4.60
N LEU A 19 -3.40 -3.12 5.83
CA LEU A 19 -4.63 -3.42 6.56
C LEU A 19 -4.84 -2.29 7.55
N ILE A 20 -5.94 -1.58 7.40
CA ILE A 20 -6.16 -0.32 8.08
C ILE A 20 -7.34 -0.40 9.02
N GLN A 21 -7.13 0.04 10.26
CA GLN A 21 -8.21 0.31 11.18
C GLN A 21 -8.46 1.81 11.19
N THR A 22 -9.72 2.20 11.09
CA THR A 22 -10.08 3.61 11.04
C THR A 22 -10.70 4.04 12.35
N GLU A 23 -10.72 5.36 12.56
CA GLU A 23 -11.49 5.92 13.65
C GLU A 23 -12.97 5.67 13.41
N SER A 24 -13.73 5.68 14.48
CA SER A 24 -15.16 5.40 14.41
C SER A 24 -15.86 6.36 13.45
N GLY A 25 -16.59 5.79 12.48
CA GLY A 25 -17.31 6.58 11.50
C GLY A 25 -16.48 7.09 10.34
N GLU A 26 -15.20 6.76 10.28
CA GLU A 26 -14.29 7.31 9.28
C GLU A 26 -13.93 6.34 8.14
N ALA A 27 -14.57 5.16 8.11
CA ALA A 27 -14.17 4.14 7.14
C ALA A 27 -14.36 4.63 5.69
N ALA A 28 -15.48 5.28 5.41
CA ALA A 28 -15.74 5.73 4.04
C ALA A 28 -14.78 6.82 3.60
N SER A 29 -14.53 7.81 4.46
CA SER A 29 -13.62 8.89 4.11
C SER A 29 -12.19 8.39 4.02
N ALA A 30 -11.77 7.47 4.89
CA ALA A 30 -10.44 6.89 4.83
C ALA A 30 -10.26 6.07 3.55
N THR A 31 -11.27 5.31 3.16
CA THR A 31 -11.21 4.55 1.90
C THR A 31 -10.98 5.47 0.71
N GLY A 32 -11.72 6.57 0.64
CA GLY A 32 -11.53 7.54 -0.42
C GLY A 32 -10.16 8.20 -0.38
N ALA A 33 -9.69 8.55 0.81
CA ALA A 33 -8.38 9.18 0.95
C ALA A 33 -7.25 8.26 0.49
N VAL A 34 -7.33 6.97 0.82
CA VAL A 34 -6.32 6.00 0.39
C VAL A 34 -6.40 5.80 -1.13
N ARG A 35 -7.61 5.73 -1.67
CA ARG A 35 -7.79 5.58 -3.10
C ARG A 35 -7.18 6.75 -3.87
N ASP A 36 -7.29 7.94 -3.33
CA ASP A 36 -6.81 9.15 -3.97
C ASP A 36 -5.37 9.49 -3.64
N LEU A 37 -4.72 8.64 -2.85
CA LEU A 37 -3.36 8.89 -2.39
C LEU A 37 -2.40 9.01 -3.57
N ARG A 38 -1.57 10.05 -3.52
CA ARG A 38 -0.52 10.27 -4.52
C ARG A 38 0.81 10.44 -3.81
N TYR A 39 1.78 9.67 -4.24
CA TYR A 39 3.12 9.75 -3.70
C TYR A 39 4.09 9.28 -4.77
N PRO A 40 5.25 9.94 -4.95
CA PRO A 40 6.18 9.55 -6.01
C PRO A 40 6.58 8.07 -5.89
N GLY A 41 6.44 7.34 -6.99
CA GLY A 41 6.82 5.93 -7.03
C GLY A 41 5.82 4.98 -6.42
N LEU A 42 4.70 5.47 -5.91
CA LEU A 42 3.65 4.64 -5.33
C LEU A 42 2.50 4.49 -6.31
N ARG A 43 2.04 3.25 -6.45
CA ARG A 43 0.84 2.95 -7.21
C ARG A 43 -0.16 2.28 -6.28
N VAL A 44 -1.37 2.81 -6.22
CA VAL A 44 -2.47 2.20 -5.45
C VAL A 44 -3.22 1.31 -6.42
N LEU A 45 -3.09 -0.01 -6.26
CA LEU A 45 -3.69 -0.96 -7.19
C LEU A 45 -5.15 -1.24 -6.86
N SER A 46 -5.49 -1.32 -5.59
CA SER A 46 -6.87 -1.53 -5.18
C SER A 46 -7.06 -1.05 -3.76
N VAL A 47 -8.28 -0.65 -3.43
CA VAL A 47 -8.67 -0.27 -2.09
C VAL A 47 -10.07 -0.80 -1.86
N ASP A 48 -10.25 -1.57 -0.81
CA ASP A 48 -11.55 -2.13 -0.43
C ASP A 48 -11.90 -1.74 0.99
N ALA A 49 -13.14 -1.31 1.18
CA ALA A 49 -13.71 -1.24 2.52
C ALA A 49 -14.14 -2.64 2.91
N THR A 50 -13.86 -3.04 4.13
CA THR A 50 -14.09 -4.41 4.56
C THR A 50 -14.86 -4.45 5.87
N ILE A 51 -15.46 -5.60 6.13
CA ILE A 51 -16.11 -5.89 7.40
C ILE A 51 -15.29 -6.99 8.06
N GLY A 52 -14.72 -6.69 9.21
CA GLY A 52 -13.84 -7.62 9.92
C GLY A 52 -12.92 -6.87 10.85
N PRO A 53 -11.77 -7.48 11.19
CA PRO A 53 -10.84 -6.82 12.11
C PRO A 53 -10.21 -5.55 11.54
N TYR A 54 -10.24 -5.38 10.23
CA TYR A 54 -9.75 -4.18 9.58
C TYR A 54 -10.87 -3.57 8.74
N ASP A 55 -10.84 -2.27 8.60
CA ASP A 55 -11.91 -1.51 7.95
C ASP A 55 -11.62 -1.24 6.49
N VAL A 56 -10.35 -1.16 6.13
CA VAL A 56 -9.90 -0.88 4.76
C VAL A 56 -8.68 -1.75 4.47
N ILE A 57 -8.67 -2.35 3.31
CA ILE A 57 -7.50 -3.11 2.83
C ILE A 57 -7.09 -2.54 1.49
N ALA A 58 -5.84 -2.12 1.39
CA ALA A 58 -5.30 -1.54 0.17
C ALA A 58 -4.17 -2.42 -0.36
N LEU A 59 -4.05 -2.51 -1.66
CA LEU A 59 -2.92 -3.14 -2.32
C LEU A 59 -2.10 -2.06 -2.99
N LEU A 60 -0.86 -1.92 -2.56
CA LEU A 60 0.06 -0.91 -3.03
C LEU A 60 1.22 -1.55 -3.78
N GLU A 61 1.81 -0.79 -4.68
CA GLU A 61 2.97 -1.25 -5.43
C GLU A 61 3.98 -0.11 -5.52
N THR A 62 5.25 -0.43 -5.30
CA THR A 62 6.34 0.53 -5.45
C THR A 62 7.49 -0.16 -6.19
N ASP A 63 8.50 0.63 -6.56
CA ASP A 63 9.64 0.08 -7.27
C ASP A 63 10.59 -0.68 -6.36
N ASP A 64 10.67 -0.27 -5.09
CA ASP A 64 11.54 -0.94 -4.14
C ASP A 64 11.00 -0.78 -2.71
N LEU A 65 11.63 -1.50 -1.79
CA LEU A 65 11.18 -1.55 -0.40
C LEU A 65 11.37 -0.22 0.32
N ASP A 66 12.44 0.50 0.01
CA ASP A 66 12.69 1.78 0.65
C ASP A 66 11.59 2.77 0.27
N ARG A 67 11.20 2.79 -0.99
CA ARG A 67 10.12 3.65 -1.46
C ARG A 67 8.80 3.31 -0.77
N LEU A 68 8.56 2.01 -0.57
CA LEU A 68 7.35 1.59 0.13
C LEU A 68 7.34 2.13 1.55
N GLY A 69 8.46 2.00 2.26
CA GLY A 69 8.56 2.49 3.63
C GLY A 69 8.33 3.99 3.71
N GLU A 70 8.92 4.73 2.80
CA GLU A 70 8.72 6.19 2.75
C GLU A 70 7.26 6.54 2.51
N ALA A 71 6.62 5.86 1.58
CA ALA A 71 5.23 6.13 1.26
C ALA A 71 4.31 5.85 2.44
N ILE A 72 4.55 4.76 3.15
CA ILE A 72 3.75 4.41 4.32
C ILE A 72 3.88 5.49 5.39
N VAL A 73 5.10 5.88 5.71
CA VAL A 73 5.35 6.84 6.80
C VAL A 73 4.93 8.24 6.39
N ASP A 74 5.31 8.68 5.20
CA ASP A 74 5.14 10.09 4.83
C ASP A 74 3.75 10.41 4.31
N ALA A 75 3.08 9.42 3.74
CA ALA A 75 1.80 9.67 3.09
C ALA A 75 0.65 8.94 3.76
N LEU A 76 0.74 7.63 3.88
CA LEU A 76 -0.41 6.85 4.37
C LEU A 76 -0.72 7.15 5.83
N GLN A 77 0.29 7.13 6.68
CA GLN A 77 0.07 7.31 8.12
C GLN A 77 -0.35 8.72 8.49
N THR A 78 -0.22 9.66 7.57
CA THR A 78 -0.64 11.04 7.83
C THR A 78 -2.08 11.31 7.42
N LEU A 79 -2.75 10.34 6.80
CA LEU A 79 -4.14 10.53 6.39
C LEU A 79 -5.05 10.59 7.62
N ALA A 80 -5.99 11.54 7.57
CA ALA A 80 -6.96 11.65 8.64
C ALA A 80 -7.88 10.44 8.68
N GLY A 81 -8.30 10.06 9.87
CA GLY A 81 -9.22 8.93 10.03
C GLY A 81 -8.55 7.58 10.16
N ILE A 82 -7.26 7.49 9.96
CA ILE A 82 -6.52 6.23 10.14
C ILE A 82 -6.04 6.15 11.57
N ARG A 83 -6.46 5.08 12.24
CA ARG A 83 -6.10 4.83 13.63
C ARG A 83 -4.86 3.94 13.70
N HIS A 84 -4.79 2.94 12.84
CA HIS A 84 -3.72 1.96 12.87
C HIS A 84 -3.62 1.28 11.52
N ALA A 85 -2.40 0.98 11.09
CA ALA A 85 -2.18 0.30 9.83
C ALA A 85 -1.09 -0.76 10.00
N VAL A 86 -1.32 -1.91 9.37
CA VAL A 86 -0.37 -3.02 9.33
C VAL A 86 -0.01 -3.26 7.88
N THR A 87 1.27 -3.31 7.59
CA THR A 87 1.75 -3.54 6.22
C THR A 87 2.25 -4.97 6.09
N CYS A 88 1.73 -5.68 5.11
CA CYS A 88 2.12 -7.05 4.81
C CYS A 88 2.68 -7.12 3.40
N LEU A 89 3.97 -7.43 3.28
CA LEU A 89 4.58 -7.59 1.98
C LEU A 89 3.99 -8.82 1.29
N ALA A 90 3.67 -8.65 0.02
CA ALA A 90 3.23 -9.78 -0.79
C ALA A 90 4.47 -10.51 -1.28
N VAL A 91 4.50 -11.82 -1.04
CA VAL A 91 5.59 -12.67 -1.52
C VAL A 91 5.03 -13.70 -2.48
N HIS A 92 5.80 -13.98 -3.51
CA HIS A 92 5.42 -14.97 -4.48
C HIS A 92 6.04 -16.31 -4.08
N LEU A 93 5.18 -17.25 -3.77
CA LEU A 93 5.59 -18.62 -3.45
C LEU A 93 5.16 -19.50 -4.59
N ALA A 94 6.15 -20.04 -5.27
CA ALA A 94 5.90 -20.78 -6.50
C ALA A 94 5.19 -22.11 -6.27
#